data_771a7c63302629ab697036c7fc55c5d2
#
_entry.id   771a7c63302629ab697036c7fc55c5d2
#
_cell.length_a   1.000
_cell.length_b   1.000
_cell.length_c   1.000
_cell.angle_alpha   90.00
_cell.angle_beta   90.00
_cell.angle_gamma   90.00
#
_symmetry.space_group_name_H-M   'P 1'
#
loop_
_entity.id
_entity.type
_entity.pdbx_description
1 polymer ?
#
loop_
_entity_poly.entity_id
_entity_poly.type
_entity_poly.pdbx_seq_one_letter_code
_entity_poly.pdbx_strand_id
1 'polypeptide(L)'
;MNKDTAKKISIGVTRVLAFAIVFLLILEMFSVKVFSGQTSSEVSKKMADAYAFTEDEPNTTDIVCLGSSDMYSGFVPITLWDEFGYTSVVSCFSHQSIDDALTLLKQIQKTQDVKLVLLEVDTMYDGKTVDEKNGKPASSWSTFFDAVNPQFFESAVERTFPTFIFHNTWKMRNAKSKRHKYSHGYLYNNKVVKNEVTDYMAYTDEVDMPVTPNVISLKNFAKYCKNEGIPLVFVEMPSSYSWNYARYNAIQQIADEVGVEYLDLNLMYDEIGISMEDCYRDKGSHLNYAAASKSTVFLGNYIKEKYPFMIDHRSNPDYANRWNEDSVNFKKINKIK
;
A
#
# COMPACT_ATOMS: atom_id res chain seq x y z
N MET A 1 -41.60 16.65 39.75
CA MET A 1 -42.04 15.72 38.70
C MET A 1 -42.81 14.58 39.36
N ASN A 2 -44.05 14.33 38.94
CA ASN A 2 -44.89 13.27 39.52
C ASN A 2 -44.29 11.87 39.19
N LYS A 3 -44.36 10.92 40.14
CA LYS A 3 -43.84 9.56 39.97
C LYS A 3 -44.37 8.85 38.71
N ASP A 4 -45.60 9.09 38.33
CA ASP A 4 -46.24 8.53 37.13
C ASP A 4 -45.63 9.10 35.83
N THR A 5 -45.32 10.38 35.84
CA THR A 5 -44.66 11.05 34.70
C THR A 5 -43.24 10.53 34.53
N ALA A 6 -42.47 10.38 35.64
CA ALA A 6 -41.13 9.80 35.61
C ALA A 6 -41.15 8.36 35.10
N LYS A 7 -42.11 7.54 35.52
CA LYS A 7 -42.26 6.15 35.03
C LYS A 7 -42.60 6.09 33.54
N LYS A 8 -43.49 6.95 33.05
CA LYS A 8 -43.82 7.03 31.62
C LYS A 8 -42.61 7.43 30.76
N ILE A 9 -41.85 8.43 31.24
CA ILE A 9 -40.60 8.85 30.56
C ILE A 9 -39.58 7.71 30.54
N SER A 10 -39.35 7.02 31.68
CA SER A 10 -38.44 5.88 31.76
C SER A 10 -38.82 4.77 30.77
N ILE A 11 -40.10 4.39 30.73
CA ILE A 11 -40.60 3.38 29.77
C ILE A 11 -40.41 3.85 28.33
N GLY A 12 -40.66 5.13 28.04
CA GLY A 12 -40.39 5.69 26.70
C GLY A 12 -38.92 5.61 26.29
N VAL A 13 -38.03 6.01 27.18
CA VAL A 13 -36.58 5.94 26.95
C VAL A 13 -36.14 4.49 26.73
N THR A 14 -36.59 3.55 27.58
CA THR A 14 -36.25 2.13 27.43
C THR A 14 -36.70 1.56 26.07
N ARG A 15 -37.89 1.94 25.60
CA ARG A 15 -38.40 1.52 24.28
C ARG A 15 -37.55 2.06 23.14
N VAL A 16 -37.15 3.33 23.20
CA VAL A 16 -36.29 3.96 22.20
C VAL A 16 -34.91 3.29 22.17
N LEU A 17 -34.32 3.03 23.35
CA LEU A 17 -33.06 2.35 23.45
C LEU A 17 -33.14 0.91 22.91
N ALA A 18 -34.17 0.16 23.27
CA ALA A 18 -34.41 -1.17 22.75
C ALA A 18 -34.54 -1.20 21.22
N PHE A 19 -35.33 -0.24 20.67
CA PHE A 19 -35.46 -0.07 19.22
C PHE A 19 -34.11 0.24 18.56
N ALA A 20 -33.34 1.18 19.13
CA ALA A 20 -32.03 1.56 18.60
C ALA A 20 -31.05 0.36 18.58
N ILE A 21 -31.03 -0.45 19.67
CA ILE A 21 -30.17 -1.65 19.73
C ILE A 21 -30.60 -2.66 18.68
N VAL A 22 -31.89 -2.98 18.57
CA VAL A 22 -32.41 -3.92 17.56
C VAL A 22 -32.11 -3.41 16.14
N PHE A 23 -32.31 -2.12 15.90
CA PHE A 23 -32.00 -1.51 14.61
C PHE A 23 -30.52 -1.62 14.26
N LEU A 24 -29.60 -1.34 15.20
CA LEU A 24 -28.17 -1.46 14.99
C LEU A 24 -27.73 -2.90 14.73
N LEU A 25 -28.31 -3.88 15.45
CA LEU A 25 -28.03 -5.31 15.21
C LEU A 25 -28.51 -5.76 13.83
N ILE A 26 -29.70 -5.31 13.38
CA ILE A 26 -30.19 -5.60 12.04
C ILE A 26 -29.29 -4.95 10.98
N LEU A 27 -28.91 -3.69 11.23
CA LEU A 27 -28.03 -2.95 10.33
C LEU A 27 -26.66 -3.63 10.20
N GLU A 28 -26.09 -4.09 11.32
CA GLU A 28 -24.83 -4.85 11.33
C GLU A 28 -24.98 -6.16 10.55
N MET A 29 -25.98 -6.97 10.88
CA MET A 29 -26.22 -8.23 10.18
C MET A 29 -26.38 -8.04 8.66
N PHE A 30 -27.15 -7.03 8.28
CA PHE A 30 -27.37 -6.69 6.86
C PHE A 30 -26.07 -6.20 6.22
N SER A 31 -25.35 -5.31 6.89
CA SER A 31 -24.10 -4.75 6.45
C SER A 31 -23.05 -5.84 6.21
N VAL A 32 -22.85 -6.72 7.18
CA VAL A 32 -21.92 -7.85 7.06
C VAL A 32 -22.37 -8.80 5.93
N LYS A 33 -23.65 -9.18 5.87
CA LYS A 33 -24.14 -10.11 4.86
C LYS A 33 -24.05 -9.57 3.43
N VAL A 34 -24.29 -8.27 3.25
CA VAL A 34 -24.27 -7.64 1.93
C VAL A 34 -22.86 -7.30 1.48
N PHE A 35 -21.98 -6.89 2.42
CA PHE A 35 -20.67 -6.34 2.08
C PHE A 35 -19.48 -7.24 2.45
N SER A 36 -19.68 -8.31 3.23
CA SER A 36 -18.57 -9.20 3.65
C SER A 36 -17.93 -10.01 2.52
N GLY A 37 -18.60 -10.13 1.38
CA GLY A 37 -18.08 -10.81 0.20
C GLY A 37 -17.67 -9.87 -0.92
N GLN A 38 -17.63 -8.56 -0.65
CA GLN A 38 -17.27 -7.61 -1.68
C GLN A 38 -15.77 -7.65 -1.93
N THR A 39 -15.44 -7.92 -3.16
CA THR A 39 -14.10 -7.82 -3.68
C THR A 39 -13.79 -6.33 -3.94
N SER A 40 -12.56 -6.03 -3.96
CA SER A 40 -11.96 -4.74 -4.20
C SER A 40 -12.41 -3.97 -5.43
N SER A 41 -12.87 -4.64 -6.46
CA SER A 41 -13.49 -3.98 -7.62
C SER A 41 -14.73 -3.15 -7.27
N GLU A 42 -15.24 -3.34 -6.08
CA GLU A 42 -16.42 -2.67 -5.52
C GLU A 42 -16.05 -1.54 -4.54
N VAL A 43 -14.83 -1.51 -4.10
CA VAL A 43 -14.32 -0.50 -3.19
C VAL A 43 -13.85 0.73 -3.95
N SER A 44 -13.27 1.65 -3.75
CA SER A 44 -12.99 2.84 -4.55
C SER A 44 -12.17 2.52 -5.80
N LYS A 45 -12.25 3.38 -6.83
CA LYS A 45 -11.42 3.26 -8.03
C LYS A 45 -9.92 3.32 -7.72
N LYS A 46 -9.52 3.97 -6.62
CA LYS A 46 -8.15 3.96 -6.11
C LYS A 46 -7.78 2.57 -5.58
N MET A 47 -8.68 1.95 -4.85
CA MET A 47 -8.45 0.65 -4.23
C MET A 47 -8.57 -0.50 -5.24
N ALA A 48 -9.39 -0.36 -6.30
CA ALA A 48 -9.49 -1.39 -7.34
C ALA A 48 -8.13 -1.78 -7.95
N ASP A 49 -7.23 -0.81 -8.05
CA ASP A 49 -5.87 -1.05 -8.55
C ASP A 49 -5.01 -1.88 -7.57
N ALA A 50 -5.21 -1.73 -6.26
CA ALA A 50 -4.46 -2.46 -5.23
C ALA A 50 -4.87 -3.94 -5.12
N TYR A 51 -5.97 -4.31 -5.73
CA TYR A 51 -6.50 -5.67 -5.65
C TYR A 51 -6.18 -6.52 -6.90
N ALA A 52 -5.13 -6.17 -7.63
CA ALA A 52 -4.66 -6.96 -8.76
C ALA A 52 -4.42 -8.44 -8.40
N PHE A 53 -4.05 -8.72 -7.14
CA PHE A 53 -3.86 -10.07 -6.62
C PHE A 53 -5.11 -10.97 -6.68
N THR A 54 -6.32 -10.39 -6.77
CA THR A 54 -7.55 -11.18 -6.87
C THR A 54 -7.70 -11.88 -8.21
N GLU A 55 -6.89 -11.52 -9.20
CA GLU A 55 -6.82 -12.18 -10.50
C GLU A 55 -5.82 -13.34 -10.49
N ASP A 56 -5.00 -13.48 -9.45
CA ASP A 56 -4.00 -14.53 -9.32
C ASP A 56 -4.63 -15.84 -8.80
N GLU A 57 -4.17 -16.97 -9.33
CA GLU A 57 -4.55 -18.27 -8.80
C GLU A 57 -4.05 -18.41 -7.34
N PRO A 58 -4.78 -19.15 -6.50
CA PRO A 58 -4.36 -19.33 -5.10
C PRO A 58 -2.95 -19.91 -4.98
N ASN A 59 -2.16 -19.36 -4.07
CA ASN A 59 -0.79 -19.78 -3.75
C ASN A 59 0.20 -19.70 -4.94
N THR A 60 -0.01 -18.71 -5.83
CA THR A 60 0.89 -18.47 -6.97
C THR A 60 1.65 -17.15 -6.91
N THR A 61 1.50 -16.39 -5.82
CA THR A 61 2.19 -15.11 -5.60
C THR A 61 3.06 -15.20 -4.37
N ASP A 62 4.38 -15.16 -4.55
CA ASP A 62 5.36 -15.27 -3.47
C ASP A 62 5.71 -13.92 -2.84
N ILE A 63 5.81 -12.86 -3.66
CA ILE A 63 6.28 -11.54 -3.23
C ILE A 63 5.13 -10.53 -3.30
N VAL A 64 4.92 -9.82 -2.21
CA VAL A 64 3.90 -8.77 -2.12
C VAL A 64 4.59 -7.42 -1.95
N CYS A 65 4.36 -6.50 -2.89
CA CYS A 65 4.81 -5.12 -2.82
C CYS A 65 3.65 -4.23 -2.38
N LEU A 66 3.84 -3.51 -1.29
CA LEU A 66 2.86 -2.60 -0.67
C LEU A 66 3.45 -1.21 -0.57
N GLY A 67 2.62 -0.18 -0.63
CA GLY A 67 3.04 1.21 -0.55
C GLY A 67 2.21 2.13 -1.42
N SER A 68 2.82 3.23 -1.85
CA SER A 68 2.17 4.32 -2.56
C SER A 68 2.35 4.27 -4.08
N SER A 69 2.25 5.45 -4.67
CA SER A 69 2.46 5.65 -6.12
C SER A 69 3.90 5.39 -6.55
N ASP A 70 4.86 5.50 -5.66
CA ASP A 70 6.25 5.27 -5.97
C ASP A 70 6.53 3.78 -6.14
N MET A 71 5.94 2.93 -5.29
CA MET A 71 6.00 1.46 -5.45
C MET A 71 5.33 1.00 -6.76
N TYR A 72 4.09 1.40 -7.03
CA TYR A 72 3.43 0.93 -8.26
C TYR A 72 3.99 1.54 -9.55
N SER A 73 4.87 2.52 -9.44
CA SER A 73 5.60 3.11 -10.55
C SER A 73 7.04 2.61 -10.64
N GLY A 74 7.59 2.11 -9.54
CA GLY A 74 9.00 1.76 -9.40
C GLY A 74 9.29 0.27 -9.44
N PHE A 75 8.30 -0.60 -9.23
CA PHE A 75 8.49 -2.05 -9.24
C PHE A 75 7.66 -2.72 -10.34
N VAL A 76 8.30 -3.53 -11.19
CA VAL A 76 7.71 -4.16 -12.39
C VAL A 76 7.65 -5.68 -12.23
N PRO A 77 6.53 -6.27 -11.79
CA PRO A 77 6.41 -7.72 -11.59
C PRO A 77 6.80 -8.55 -12.81
N ILE A 78 6.46 -8.09 -14.00
CA ILE A 78 6.82 -8.79 -15.26
C ILE A 78 8.34 -8.82 -15.47
N THR A 79 9.06 -7.75 -15.14
CA THR A 79 10.54 -7.77 -15.21
C THR A 79 11.12 -8.75 -14.20
N LEU A 80 10.57 -8.81 -12.99
CA LEU A 80 11.01 -9.76 -11.97
C LEU A 80 10.80 -11.22 -12.44
N TRP A 81 9.65 -11.49 -13.05
CA TRP A 81 9.36 -12.80 -13.64
C TRP A 81 10.34 -13.15 -14.76
N ASP A 82 10.52 -12.26 -15.72
CA ASP A 82 11.36 -12.51 -16.89
C ASP A 82 12.82 -12.80 -16.50
N GLU A 83 13.36 -12.06 -15.53
CA GLU A 83 14.76 -12.16 -15.13
C GLU A 83 15.01 -13.28 -14.10
N PHE A 84 14.11 -13.47 -13.14
CA PHE A 84 14.35 -14.35 -12.00
C PHE A 84 13.35 -15.51 -11.88
N GLY A 85 12.22 -15.47 -12.58
CA GLY A 85 11.15 -16.43 -12.43
C GLY A 85 10.38 -16.31 -11.11
N TYR A 86 10.52 -15.19 -10.42
CA TYR A 86 9.81 -14.92 -9.16
C TYR A 86 8.44 -14.29 -9.44
N THR A 87 7.44 -14.73 -8.70
CA THR A 87 6.08 -14.21 -8.82
C THR A 87 5.85 -13.09 -7.82
N SER A 88 5.20 -12.01 -8.25
CA SER A 88 4.97 -10.86 -7.38
C SER A 88 3.72 -10.08 -7.76
N VAL A 89 3.16 -9.37 -6.80
CA VAL A 89 2.06 -8.44 -7.02
C VAL A 89 2.33 -7.09 -6.36
N VAL A 90 1.98 -6.02 -7.05
CA VAL A 90 2.00 -4.66 -6.52
C VAL A 90 0.59 -4.28 -6.07
N SER A 91 0.36 -4.41 -4.76
CA SER A 91 -0.95 -4.15 -4.14
C SER A 91 -0.96 -2.77 -3.48
N CYS A 92 -0.86 -1.73 -4.32
CA CYS A 92 -0.66 -0.36 -3.92
C CYS A 92 -1.73 0.58 -4.49
N PHE A 93 -1.98 1.69 -3.81
CA PHE A 93 -2.73 2.83 -4.34
C PHE A 93 -2.13 4.15 -3.86
N SER A 94 -2.44 5.23 -4.56
CA SER A 94 -1.90 6.56 -4.23
C SER A 94 -2.24 6.97 -2.80
N HIS A 95 -1.21 7.36 -2.02
CA HIS A 95 -1.33 7.69 -0.59
C HIS A 95 -1.88 6.53 0.26
N GLN A 96 -1.44 5.31 -0.02
CA GLN A 96 -1.78 4.15 0.79
C GLN A 96 -1.12 4.26 2.17
N SER A 97 -1.91 4.33 3.23
CA SER A 97 -1.37 4.30 4.57
C SER A 97 -0.77 2.93 4.94
N ILE A 98 0.10 2.91 5.95
CA ILE A 98 0.67 1.65 6.46
C ILE A 98 -0.43 0.71 7.00
N ASP A 99 -1.50 1.26 7.58
CA ASP A 99 -2.63 0.46 8.07
C ASP A 99 -3.45 -0.14 6.91
N ASP A 100 -3.62 0.60 5.81
CA ASP A 100 -4.22 0.07 4.59
C ASP A 100 -3.37 -1.04 3.99
N ALA A 101 -2.04 -0.85 3.96
CA ALA A 101 -1.09 -1.86 3.52
C ALA A 101 -1.20 -3.15 4.37
N LEU A 102 -1.29 -3.03 5.70
CA LEU A 102 -1.49 -4.17 6.59
C LEU A 102 -2.84 -4.87 6.33
N THR A 103 -3.87 -4.09 6.06
CA THR A 103 -5.19 -4.64 5.75
C THR A 103 -5.16 -5.43 4.44
N LEU A 104 -4.50 -4.89 3.41
CA LEU A 104 -4.30 -5.57 2.13
C LEU A 104 -3.46 -6.84 2.28
N LEU A 105 -2.35 -6.80 3.02
CA LEU A 105 -1.55 -8.00 3.29
C LEU A 105 -2.40 -9.13 3.88
N LYS A 106 -3.22 -8.81 4.89
CA LYS A 106 -4.15 -9.79 5.50
C LYS A 106 -5.20 -10.32 4.52
N GLN A 107 -5.61 -9.52 3.54
CA GLN A 107 -6.53 -10.01 2.50
C GLN A 107 -5.80 -10.92 1.50
N ILE A 108 -4.60 -10.56 1.09
CA ILE A 108 -3.75 -11.36 0.19
C ILE A 108 -3.47 -12.73 0.81
N GLN A 109 -3.11 -12.79 2.08
CA GLN A 109 -2.83 -14.04 2.80
C GLN A 109 -4.01 -15.02 2.89
N LYS A 110 -5.24 -14.58 2.60
CA LYS A 110 -6.39 -15.50 2.53
C LYS A 110 -6.33 -16.43 1.32
N THR A 111 -5.60 -16.03 0.28
CA THR A 111 -5.51 -16.77 -0.98
C THR A 111 -4.08 -17.05 -1.42
N GLN A 112 -3.10 -16.36 -0.86
CA GLN A 112 -1.69 -16.47 -1.24
C GLN A 112 -0.81 -16.85 -0.04
N ASP A 113 0.16 -17.72 -0.27
CA ASP A 113 1.20 -18.09 0.71
C ASP A 113 2.40 -17.16 0.54
N VAL A 114 2.30 -15.96 1.15
CA VAL A 114 3.28 -14.88 0.98
C VAL A 114 4.62 -15.26 1.58
N LYS A 115 5.69 -15.21 0.78
CA LYS A 115 7.06 -15.55 1.18
C LYS A 115 7.91 -14.33 1.55
N LEU A 116 7.60 -13.16 0.96
CA LEU A 116 8.33 -11.91 1.20
C LEU A 116 7.41 -10.71 1.00
N VAL A 117 7.54 -9.72 1.88
CA VAL A 117 6.90 -8.42 1.72
C VAL A 117 7.94 -7.33 1.50
N LEU A 118 7.75 -6.54 0.45
CA LEU A 118 8.44 -5.27 0.22
C LEU A 118 7.45 -4.16 0.56
N LEU A 119 7.74 -3.39 1.61
CA LEU A 119 6.91 -2.26 2.06
C LEU A 119 7.61 -0.94 1.77
N GLU A 120 7.05 -0.17 0.86
CA GLU A 120 7.52 1.19 0.57
C GLU A 120 7.05 2.14 1.66
N VAL A 121 7.91 3.09 2.05
CA VAL A 121 7.78 3.88 3.27
C VAL A 121 7.56 5.39 3.04
N ASP A 122 7.42 5.86 1.80
CA ASP A 122 7.17 7.30 1.49
C ASP A 122 5.96 7.84 2.24
N THR A 123 4.87 7.05 2.32
CA THR A 123 3.63 7.46 2.98
C THR A 123 3.74 7.63 4.50
N MET A 124 4.88 7.30 5.09
CA MET A 124 5.17 7.63 6.48
C MET A 124 5.12 9.14 6.76
N TYR A 125 5.27 9.95 5.71
CA TYR A 125 5.23 11.42 5.76
C TYR A 125 3.90 12.01 5.29
N ASP A 126 2.96 11.19 4.84
CA ASP A 126 1.60 11.63 4.56
C ASP A 126 0.87 12.02 5.86
N GLY A 127 0.05 13.06 5.77
CA GLY A 127 -0.74 13.49 6.94
C GLY A 127 0.00 14.37 7.94
N LYS A 128 1.17 14.92 7.62
CA LYS A 128 1.75 16.04 8.40
C LYS A 128 0.72 17.15 8.48
N THR A 129 0.27 17.43 9.71
CA THR A 129 -0.83 18.34 10.08
C THR A 129 -0.55 19.82 9.84
N VAL A 130 0.44 20.15 9.02
CA VAL A 130 0.76 21.51 8.60
C VAL A 130 0.38 21.64 7.13
N ASP A 131 -0.61 22.45 6.85
CA ASP A 131 -0.83 22.97 5.50
C ASP A 131 0.40 23.79 5.10
N GLU A 132 1.37 23.12 4.46
CA GLU A 132 2.66 23.72 4.05
C GLU A 132 2.47 24.93 3.12
N LYS A 133 1.30 25.03 2.46
CA LYS A 133 0.96 26.21 1.62
C LYS A 133 0.60 27.45 2.42
N ASN A 134 0.11 27.32 3.66
CA ASN A 134 -0.45 28.44 4.40
C ASN A 134 0.12 28.62 5.83
N GLY A 135 0.98 27.72 6.32
CA GLY A 135 1.55 27.80 7.67
C GLY A 135 0.51 27.81 8.82
N LYS A 136 -0.72 27.40 8.53
CA LYS A 136 -1.80 27.37 9.51
C LYS A 136 -2.00 25.95 10.04
N PRO A 137 -2.16 25.76 11.34
CA PRO A 137 -2.55 24.45 11.87
C PRO A 137 -3.89 24.05 11.27
N ALA A 138 -4.01 22.74 10.93
CA ALA A 138 -5.27 22.14 10.56
C ALA A 138 -6.38 22.50 11.57
N SER A 139 -7.63 22.55 11.13
CA SER A 139 -8.75 22.99 11.96
C SER A 139 -8.81 22.25 13.30
N SER A 140 -9.28 22.88 14.36
CA SER A 140 -9.40 22.31 15.71
C SER A 140 -10.16 20.99 15.79
N TRP A 141 -10.99 20.67 14.80
CA TRP A 141 -11.69 19.41 14.67
C TRP A 141 -10.79 18.30 14.11
N SER A 142 -9.92 18.59 13.13
CA SER A 142 -8.93 17.62 12.64
C SER A 142 -7.94 17.26 13.75
N THR A 143 -7.44 18.23 14.51
CA THR A 143 -6.54 17.98 15.66
C THR A 143 -7.21 17.21 16.79
N PHE A 144 -8.52 17.36 17.01
CA PHE A 144 -9.25 16.55 17.99
C PHE A 144 -9.41 15.11 17.51
N PHE A 145 -9.75 14.89 16.25
CA PHE A 145 -9.85 13.55 15.68
C PHE A 145 -8.49 12.87 15.53
N ASP A 146 -7.43 13.62 15.22
CA ASP A 146 -6.06 13.12 15.18
C ASP A 146 -5.56 12.69 16.59
N ALA A 147 -6.01 13.41 17.65
CA ALA A 147 -5.69 13.06 19.03
C ALA A 147 -6.42 11.82 19.57
N VAL A 148 -7.59 11.48 19.01
CA VAL A 148 -8.43 10.33 19.43
C VAL A 148 -8.09 9.05 18.62
N ASN A 149 -7.04 9.05 17.81
CA ASN A 149 -6.68 7.97 16.90
C ASN A 149 -7.82 7.63 15.91
N PRO A 150 -8.01 8.44 14.86
CA PRO A 150 -9.07 8.25 13.87
C PRO A 150 -9.00 6.89 13.19
N GLN A 151 -7.80 6.34 13.01
CA GLN A 151 -7.60 5.00 12.43
C GLN A 151 -8.23 3.89 13.29
N PHE A 152 -8.16 3.99 14.62
CA PHE A 152 -8.84 3.02 15.48
C PHE A 152 -10.37 3.12 15.37
N PHE A 153 -10.90 4.34 15.36
CA PHE A 153 -12.33 4.57 15.23
C PHE A 153 -12.82 4.18 13.84
N GLU A 154 -12.11 4.57 12.80
CA GLU A 154 -12.40 4.25 11.40
C GLU A 154 -12.36 2.73 11.20
N SER A 155 -11.30 2.05 11.60
CA SER A 155 -11.20 0.59 11.48
C SER A 155 -12.20 -0.19 12.34
N ALA A 156 -12.59 0.33 13.51
CA ALA A 156 -13.63 -0.28 14.34
C ALA A 156 -15.02 -0.12 13.71
N VAL A 157 -15.34 1.07 13.19
CA VAL A 157 -16.59 1.33 12.46
C VAL A 157 -16.62 0.51 11.17
N GLU A 158 -15.52 0.41 10.44
CA GLU A 158 -15.37 -0.39 9.22
C GLU A 158 -15.66 -1.87 9.46
N ARG A 159 -15.13 -2.42 10.52
CA ARG A 159 -15.36 -3.83 10.87
C ARG A 159 -16.78 -4.10 11.32
N THR A 160 -17.36 -3.16 12.06
CA THR A 160 -18.71 -3.33 12.62
C THR A 160 -19.79 -2.99 11.60
N PHE A 161 -19.57 -1.95 10.81
CA PHE A 161 -20.55 -1.47 9.84
C PHE A 161 -19.92 -1.21 8.46
N PRO A 162 -19.55 -2.26 7.69
CA PRO A 162 -18.99 -2.13 6.34
C PRO A 162 -19.84 -1.27 5.42
N THR A 163 -21.15 -1.12 5.71
CA THR A 163 -22.07 -0.28 4.93
C THR A 163 -21.64 1.19 4.88
N PHE A 164 -20.97 1.71 5.92
CA PHE A 164 -20.54 3.12 5.92
C PHE A 164 -19.42 3.37 4.91
N ILE A 165 -18.61 2.36 4.62
CA ILE A 165 -17.52 2.43 3.65
C ILE A 165 -18.02 2.07 2.26
N PHE A 166 -18.78 0.99 2.18
CA PHE A 166 -19.18 0.38 0.91
C PHE A 166 -20.52 0.88 0.39
N HIS A 167 -21.24 1.81 1.08
CA HIS A 167 -22.54 2.32 0.65
C HIS A 167 -22.56 2.95 -0.74
N ASN A 168 -21.41 3.40 -1.24
CA ASN A 168 -21.24 3.98 -2.58
C ASN A 168 -20.71 3.01 -3.63
N THR A 169 -20.44 1.74 -3.28
CA THR A 169 -19.82 0.76 -4.20
C THR A 169 -20.67 0.49 -5.44
N TRP A 170 -22.01 0.63 -5.32
CA TRP A 170 -22.89 0.53 -6.48
C TRP A 170 -22.58 1.57 -7.58
N LYS A 171 -22.04 2.75 -7.21
CA LYS A 171 -21.58 3.76 -8.16
C LYS A 171 -20.28 3.37 -8.84
N MET A 172 -19.57 2.41 -8.27
CA MET A 172 -18.23 1.98 -8.70
C MET A 172 -18.21 0.65 -9.42
N ARG A 173 -19.35 -0.02 -9.55
CA ARG A 173 -19.51 -1.32 -10.25
C ARG A 173 -18.85 -1.39 -11.63
N ASN A 174 -18.62 -0.23 -12.27
CA ASN A 174 -17.97 -0.11 -13.57
C ASN A 174 -16.60 0.61 -13.49
N ALA A 175 -16.03 0.79 -12.29
CA ALA A 175 -14.72 1.38 -12.16
C ALA A 175 -13.67 0.37 -12.67
N LYS A 176 -13.16 0.63 -13.87
CA LYS A 176 -12.05 -0.15 -14.42
C LYS A 176 -10.76 0.36 -13.79
N SER A 177 -9.88 -0.58 -13.41
CA SER A 177 -8.52 -0.27 -13.04
C SER A 177 -7.84 0.52 -14.16
N LYS A 178 -7.03 1.52 -13.81
CA LYS A 178 -6.14 2.19 -14.76
C LYS A 178 -4.93 1.33 -15.10
N ARG A 179 -4.62 0.34 -14.24
CA ARG A 179 -3.53 -0.60 -14.44
C ARG A 179 -4.02 -1.77 -15.26
N HIS A 180 -3.19 -2.22 -16.15
CA HIS A 180 -3.53 -3.32 -17.02
C HIS A 180 -3.46 -4.63 -16.25
N LYS A 181 -4.42 -5.55 -16.49
CA LYS A 181 -4.49 -6.85 -15.82
C LYS A 181 -3.19 -7.68 -15.91
N TYR A 182 -2.43 -7.50 -17.00
CA TYR A 182 -1.17 -8.23 -17.24
C TYR A 182 0.05 -7.60 -16.55
N SER A 183 -0.12 -6.51 -15.81
CA SER A 183 0.98 -5.81 -15.14
C SER A 183 1.13 -6.19 -13.67
N HIS A 184 0.27 -7.05 -13.13
CA HIS A 184 0.23 -7.42 -11.71
C HIS A 184 0.29 -6.21 -10.76
N GLY A 185 -0.43 -5.14 -11.12
CA GLY A 185 -0.53 -3.92 -10.33
C GLY A 185 0.46 -2.79 -10.67
N TYR A 186 1.44 -3.03 -11.54
CA TYR A 186 2.35 -1.97 -12.01
C TYR A 186 1.66 -0.99 -12.96
N LEU A 187 1.98 0.30 -12.85
CA LEU A 187 1.49 1.36 -13.74
C LEU A 187 2.54 1.72 -14.78
N TYR A 188 2.42 1.14 -15.97
CA TYR A 188 3.34 1.43 -17.07
C TYR A 188 3.31 2.90 -17.51
N ASN A 189 4.49 3.50 -17.60
CA ASN A 189 4.70 4.80 -18.22
C ASN A 189 6.17 4.94 -18.67
N ASN A 190 6.39 5.16 -19.96
CA ASN A 190 7.75 5.31 -20.53
C ASN A 190 8.13 6.77 -20.85
N LYS A 191 7.32 7.74 -20.40
CA LYS A 191 7.62 9.16 -20.58
C LYS A 191 8.91 9.49 -19.83
N VAL A 192 9.78 10.28 -20.46
CA VAL A 192 10.96 10.84 -19.82
C VAL A 192 10.73 12.33 -19.61
N VAL A 193 10.86 12.78 -18.37
CA VAL A 193 10.81 14.20 -18.01
C VAL A 193 12.09 14.50 -17.24
N LYS A 194 12.89 15.42 -17.78
CA LYS A 194 14.13 15.86 -17.14
C LYS A 194 13.84 16.35 -15.71
N ASN A 195 14.61 15.83 -14.77
CA ASN A 195 14.63 16.32 -13.40
C ASN A 195 15.82 17.29 -13.23
N GLU A 196 15.57 18.43 -12.59
CA GLU A 196 16.59 19.46 -12.35
C GLU A 196 17.15 19.40 -10.91
N VAL A 197 16.56 18.57 -10.05
CA VAL A 197 16.99 18.42 -8.66
C VAL A 197 18.03 17.30 -8.60
N THR A 198 19.25 17.63 -8.18
CA THR A 198 20.39 16.70 -8.24
C THR A 198 20.98 16.35 -6.87
N ASP A 199 20.69 17.12 -5.83
CA ASP A 199 21.33 17.02 -4.51
C ASP A 199 20.34 16.81 -3.35
N TYR A 200 19.13 16.33 -3.64
CA TYR A 200 18.10 16.10 -2.60
C TYR A 200 18.51 15.06 -1.55
N MET A 201 19.47 14.18 -1.87
CA MET A 201 20.08 13.23 -0.97
C MET A 201 21.44 13.70 -0.45
N ALA A 202 21.68 15.02 -0.39
CA ALA A 202 22.87 15.56 0.26
C ALA A 202 22.92 15.08 1.72
N TYR A 203 24.10 14.59 2.13
CA TYR A 203 24.31 14.05 3.49
C TYR A 203 23.98 15.06 4.56
N THR A 204 23.30 14.61 5.59
CA THR A 204 23.03 15.36 6.82
C THR A 204 22.89 14.40 8.00
N ASP A 205 23.21 14.86 9.20
CA ASP A 205 22.93 14.16 10.45
C ASP A 205 21.50 14.46 10.99
N GLU A 206 20.75 15.33 10.32
CA GLU A 206 19.38 15.64 10.70
C GLU A 206 18.48 14.42 10.56
N VAL A 207 17.43 14.37 11.40
CA VAL A 207 16.45 13.29 11.44
C VAL A 207 15.05 13.90 11.33
N ASP A 208 14.38 13.70 10.19
CA ASP A 208 12.99 14.13 9.98
C ASP A 208 12.02 13.00 10.35
N MET A 209 11.75 12.83 11.66
CA MET A 209 10.86 11.76 12.13
C MET A 209 9.44 11.94 11.59
N PRO A 210 8.81 10.83 11.10
CA PRO A 210 7.39 10.82 10.77
C PRO A 210 6.53 11.10 12.00
N VAL A 211 5.27 11.47 11.77
CA VAL A 211 4.31 11.63 12.87
C VAL A 211 4.13 10.33 13.67
N THR A 212 3.98 10.46 14.98
CA THR A 212 3.92 9.31 15.89
C THR A 212 2.91 8.22 15.50
N PRO A 213 1.69 8.52 15.03
CA PRO A 213 0.76 7.49 14.57
C PRO A 213 1.33 6.60 13.46
N ASN A 214 2.01 7.21 12.47
CA ASN A 214 2.60 6.47 11.35
C ASN A 214 3.75 5.57 11.82
N VAL A 215 4.57 6.05 12.77
CA VAL A 215 5.61 5.23 13.41
C VAL A 215 5.02 4.02 14.13
N ILE A 216 3.92 4.22 14.86
CA ILE A 216 3.21 3.12 15.54
C ILE A 216 2.67 2.12 14.51
N SER A 217 2.06 2.59 13.42
CA SER A 217 1.54 1.74 12.36
C SER A 217 2.65 0.92 11.69
N LEU A 218 3.82 1.53 11.40
CA LEU A 218 4.96 0.82 10.83
C LEU A 218 5.51 -0.26 11.77
N LYS A 219 5.65 0.05 13.06
CA LYS A 219 6.05 -0.93 14.09
C LYS A 219 5.05 -2.08 14.23
N ASN A 220 3.74 -1.78 14.15
CA ASN A 220 2.69 -2.80 14.18
C ASN A 220 2.74 -3.68 12.93
N PHE A 221 3.03 -3.11 11.76
CA PHE A 221 3.20 -3.86 10.52
C PHE A 221 4.39 -4.83 10.63
N ALA A 222 5.55 -4.34 11.07
CA ALA A 222 6.74 -5.16 11.28
C ALA A 222 6.49 -6.28 12.30
N LYS A 223 5.82 -5.97 13.41
CA LYS A 223 5.43 -6.95 14.42
C LYS A 223 4.49 -8.01 13.84
N TYR A 224 3.55 -7.61 12.99
CA TYR A 224 2.64 -8.55 12.33
C TYR A 224 3.42 -9.53 11.46
N CYS A 225 4.27 -9.04 10.54
CA CYS A 225 5.08 -9.89 9.66
C CYS A 225 5.97 -10.84 10.46
N LYS A 226 6.60 -10.35 11.54
CA LYS A 226 7.41 -11.19 12.44
C LYS A 226 6.59 -12.31 13.09
N ASN A 227 5.38 -12.02 13.53
CA ASN A 227 4.50 -13.02 14.17
C ASN A 227 4.01 -14.09 13.18
N GLU A 228 3.77 -13.69 11.93
CA GLU A 228 3.38 -14.59 10.84
C GLU A 228 4.58 -15.31 10.20
N GLY A 229 5.81 -14.99 10.62
CA GLY A 229 7.02 -15.57 10.05
C GLY A 229 7.34 -15.13 8.62
N ILE A 230 6.80 -13.99 8.20
CA ILE A 230 7.00 -13.46 6.85
C ILE A 230 8.17 -12.48 6.86
N PRO A 231 9.22 -12.71 6.06
CA PRO A 231 10.28 -11.74 5.84
C PRO A 231 9.73 -10.41 5.32
N LEU A 232 10.23 -9.30 5.88
CA LEU A 232 9.83 -7.94 5.54
C LEU A 232 11.09 -7.12 5.22
N VAL A 233 11.01 -6.34 4.15
CA VAL A 233 12.01 -5.32 3.80
C VAL A 233 11.28 -3.99 3.63
N PHE A 234 11.77 -2.96 4.28
CA PHE A 234 11.37 -1.58 3.98
C PHE A 234 12.12 -1.14 2.72
N VAL A 235 11.41 -0.52 1.82
CA VAL A 235 11.98 -0.04 0.55
C VAL A 235 11.55 1.40 0.33
N GLU A 236 12.48 2.23 -0.17
CA GLU A 236 12.12 3.53 -0.69
C GLU A 236 12.52 3.63 -2.15
N MET A 237 11.56 3.96 -3.02
CA MET A 237 11.81 4.14 -4.45
C MET A 237 12.43 5.52 -4.72
N PRO A 238 13.27 5.67 -5.77
CA PRO A 238 13.84 6.97 -6.11
C PRO A 238 12.77 8.04 -6.36
N SER A 239 12.77 9.09 -5.52
CA SER A 239 11.84 10.22 -5.61
C SER A 239 12.49 11.50 -5.10
N SER A 240 12.94 12.35 -6.01
CA SER A 240 13.56 13.62 -5.64
C SER A 240 12.56 14.69 -5.17
N TYR A 241 11.26 14.38 -5.28
CA TYR A 241 10.19 15.29 -4.87
C TYR A 241 9.77 15.09 -3.43
N SER A 242 9.66 13.84 -2.99
CA SER A 242 9.13 13.49 -1.67
C SER A 242 10.20 13.05 -0.68
N TRP A 243 11.44 12.79 -1.13
CA TRP A 243 12.46 12.18 -0.29
C TRP A 243 13.69 13.06 -0.05
N ASN A 244 14.44 12.77 1.03
CA ASN A 244 15.70 13.41 1.38
C ASN A 244 16.47 12.58 2.42
N TYR A 245 17.73 12.96 2.69
CA TYR A 245 18.61 12.22 3.59
C TYR A 245 18.13 12.23 5.06
N ALA A 246 17.47 13.31 5.52
CA ALA A 246 16.94 13.36 6.89
C ALA A 246 15.77 12.37 7.10
N ARG A 247 14.96 12.11 6.05
CA ARG A 247 13.93 11.07 6.05
C ARG A 247 14.54 9.68 6.03
N TYR A 248 15.59 9.46 5.22
CA TYR A 248 16.36 8.22 5.26
C TYR A 248 16.86 7.92 6.68
N ASN A 249 17.50 8.89 7.36
CA ASN A 249 17.99 8.72 8.72
C ASN A 249 16.87 8.31 9.69
N ALA A 250 15.69 8.90 9.58
CA ALA A 250 14.56 8.58 10.43
C ALA A 250 14.04 7.16 10.21
N ILE A 251 13.87 6.75 8.96
CA ILE A 251 13.38 5.41 8.64
C ILE A 251 14.43 4.35 9.01
N GLN A 252 15.73 4.63 8.80
CA GLN A 252 16.81 3.73 9.21
C GLN A 252 16.79 3.49 10.73
N GLN A 253 16.59 4.55 11.54
CA GLN A 253 16.47 4.38 13.00
C GLN A 253 15.27 3.49 13.37
N ILE A 254 14.12 3.65 12.70
CA ILE A 254 12.94 2.82 12.97
C ILE A 254 13.20 1.39 12.52
N ALA A 255 13.82 1.19 11.37
CA ALA A 255 14.17 -0.13 10.83
C ALA A 255 15.12 -0.90 11.78
N ASP A 256 16.15 -0.23 12.28
CA ASP A 256 17.08 -0.78 13.26
C ASP A 256 16.36 -1.17 14.57
N GLU A 257 15.42 -0.32 15.05
CA GLU A 257 14.66 -0.59 16.28
C GLU A 257 13.77 -1.82 16.15
N VAL A 258 13.14 -2.02 14.98
CA VAL A 258 12.24 -3.18 14.76
C VAL A 258 12.97 -4.40 14.22
N GLY A 259 14.23 -4.26 13.82
CA GLY A 259 15.06 -5.34 13.26
C GLY A 259 14.62 -5.73 11.85
N VAL A 260 14.25 -4.77 11.02
CA VAL A 260 13.84 -4.92 9.62
C VAL A 260 14.89 -4.27 8.73
N GLU A 261 15.29 -4.92 7.64
CA GLU A 261 16.23 -4.35 6.67
C GLU A 261 15.56 -3.22 5.88
N TYR A 262 16.30 -2.15 5.64
CA TYR A 262 15.83 -1.00 4.87
C TYR A 262 16.72 -0.74 3.66
N LEU A 263 16.12 -0.67 2.49
CA LEU A 263 16.76 -0.37 1.21
C LEU A 263 16.23 0.96 0.67
N ASP A 264 17.04 2.00 0.76
CA ASP A 264 16.74 3.28 0.13
C ASP A 264 17.42 3.36 -1.24
N LEU A 265 16.62 3.17 -2.30
CA LEU A 265 17.12 3.19 -3.67
C LEU A 265 17.53 4.60 -4.12
N ASN A 266 17.19 5.64 -3.37
CA ASN A 266 17.66 7.01 -3.62
C ASN A 266 19.18 7.14 -3.40
N LEU A 267 19.79 6.24 -2.65
CA LEU A 267 21.23 6.19 -2.41
C LEU A 267 21.98 5.28 -3.41
N MET A 268 21.26 4.59 -4.31
CA MET A 268 21.78 3.46 -5.09
C MET A 268 21.68 3.67 -6.61
N TYR A 269 21.70 4.92 -7.07
CA TYR A 269 21.54 5.24 -8.51
C TYR A 269 22.59 4.57 -9.39
N ASP A 270 23.84 4.58 -8.96
CA ASP A 270 24.96 4.00 -9.73
C ASP A 270 24.87 2.48 -9.78
N GLU A 271 24.53 1.83 -8.65
CA GLU A 271 24.37 0.39 -8.55
C GLU A 271 23.17 -0.11 -9.38
N ILE A 272 22.09 0.67 -9.42
CA ILE A 272 20.90 0.40 -10.23
C ILE A 272 21.19 0.69 -11.70
N GLY A 273 22.14 1.58 -11.99
CA GLY A 273 22.46 2.04 -13.35
C GLY A 273 21.38 2.95 -13.93
N ILE A 274 20.82 3.83 -13.10
CA ILE A 274 19.87 4.87 -13.52
C ILE A 274 20.46 6.27 -13.33
N SER A 275 19.94 7.25 -14.05
CA SER A 275 20.35 8.65 -13.95
C SER A 275 19.18 9.50 -13.47
N MET A 276 19.42 10.43 -12.54
CA MET A 276 18.43 11.40 -12.09
C MET A 276 17.87 12.26 -13.24
N GLU A 277 18.63 12.43 -14.32
CA GLU A 277 18.21 13.28 -15.44
C GLU A 277 17.08 12.65 -16.25
N ASP A 278 17.03 11.32 -16.38
CA ASP A 278 16.15 10.62 -17.33
C ASP A 278 15.30 9.49 -16.72
N CYS A 279 15.47 9.21 -15.42
CA CYS A 279 14.76 8.10 -14.77
C CYS A 279 13.29 8.40 -14.44
N TYR A 280 12.85 9.66 -14.49
CA TYR A 280 11.52 10.04 -14.06
C TYR A 280 10.54 10.23 -15.23
N ARG A 281 9.26 9.87 -15.00
CA ARG A 281 8.15 10.15 -15.93
C ARG A 281 7.48 11.49 -15.71
N ASP A 282 7.80 12.14 -14.62
CA ASP A 282 7.32 13.45 -14.19
C ASP A 282 8.48 14.23 -13.53
N LYS A 283 8.21 15.29 -12.81
CA LYS A 283 9.25 16.18 -12.27
C LYS A 283 9.90 15.62 -10.98
N GLY A 284 10.34 14.38 -11.02
CA GLY A 284 11.09 13.78 -9.91
C GLY A 284 10.27 12.98 -8.90
N SER A 285 8.95 12.78 -9.12
CA SER A 285 8.15 11.99 -8.18
C SER A 285 8.16 10.49 -8.50
N HIS A 286 8.00 10.10 -9.77
CA HIS A 286 7.80 8.68 -10.09
C HIS A 286 8.74 8.23 -11.22
N LEU A 287 9.26 7.02 -11.08
CA LEU A 287 10.10 6.39 -12.11
C LEU A 287 9.32 6.15 -13.41
N ASN A 288 10.03 6.25 -14.54
CA ASN A 288 9.56 5.72 -15.80
C ASN A 288 9.85 4.21 -15.91
N TYR A 289 9.31 3.56 -16.96
CA TYR A 289 9.45 2.11 -17.12
C TYR A 289 10.90 1.64 -17.20
N ALA A 290 11.79 2.37 -17.88
CA ALA A 290 13.19 1.96 -18.01
C ALA A 290 13.90 1.93 -16.66
N ALA A 291 13.71 2.96 -15.84
CA ALA A 291 14.27 3.04 -14.50
C ALA A 291 13.59 2.04 -13.53
N ALA A 292 12.28 1.91 -13.57
CA ALA A 292 11.54 0.94 -12.78
C ALA A 292 11.98 -0.50 -13.04
N SER A 293 12.23 -0.87 -14.31
CA SER A 293 12.74 -2.19 -14.68
C SER A 293 14.14 -2.43 -14.09
N LYS A 294 15.04 -1.45 -14.16
CA LYS A 294 16.38 -1.55 -13.57
C LYS A 294 16.32 -1.66 -12.05
N SER A 295 15.49 -0.84 -11.38
CA SER A 295 15.25 -0.93 -9.94
C SER A 295 14.69 -2.30 -9.54
N THR A 296 13.82 -2.88 -10.36
CA THR A 296 13.28 -4.23 -10.13
C THR A 296 14.36 -5.31 -10.29
N VAL A 297 15.24 -5.18 -11.28
CA VAL A 297 16.39 -6.12 -11.44
C VAL A 297 17.34 -6.01 -10.25
N PHE A 298 17.63 -4.80 -9.78
CA PHE A 298 18.43 -4.59 -8.57
C PHE A 298 17.80 -5.29 -7.35
N LEU A 299 16.51 -5.05 -7.10
CA LEU A 299 15.77 -5.73 -6.01
C LEU A 299 15.70 -7.25 -6.21
N GLY A 300 15.57 -7.73 -7.45
CA GLY A 300 15.61 -9.16 -7.76
C GLY A 300 16.95 -9.82 -7.42
N ASN A 301 18.07 -9.15 -7.71
CA ASN A 301 19.40 -9.62 -7.31
C ASN A 301 19.56 -9.65 -5.79
N TYR A 302 19.11 -8.58 -5.10
CA TYR A 302 19.09 -8.54 -3.65
C TYR A 302 18.27 -9.70 -3.06
N ILE A 303 17.05 -9.94 -3.58
CA ILE A 303 16.16 -11.03 -3.15
C ILE A 303 16.86 -12.38 -3.36
N LYS A 304 17.46 -12.59 -4.53
CA LYS A 304 18.18 -13.83 -4.85
C LYS A 304 19.34 -14.12 -3.89
N GLU A 305 20.06 -13.09 -3.47
CA GLU A 305 21.17 -13.22 -2.53
C GLU A 305 20.69 -13.48 -1.09
N LYS A 306 19.71 -12.71 -0.62
CA LYS A 306 19.29 -12.70 0.78
C LYS A 306 18.26 -13.77 1.12
N TYR A 307 17.45 -14.19 0.16
CA TYR A 307 16.33 -15.11 0.36
C TYR A 307 16.47 -16.36 -0.53
N PRO A 308 17.46 -17.24 -0.27
CA PRO A 308 17.78 -18.40 -1.11
C PRO A 308 16.65 -19.44 -1.18
N PHE A 309 15.60 -19.29 -0.38
CA PHE A 309 14.39 -20.10 -0.47
C PHE A 309 13.43 -19.64 -1.58
N MET A 310 13.65 -18.49 -2.21
CA MET A 310 12.88 -18.05 -3.35
C MET A 310 13.17 -18.93 -4.57
N ILE A 311 12.11 -19.39 -5.23
CA ILE A 311 12.19 -20.40 -6.30
C ILE A 311 11.91 -19.75 -7.65
N ASP A 312 12.71 -20.09 -8.65
CA ASP A 312 12.41 -19.81 -10.05
C ASP A 312 11.28 -20.73 -10.53
N HIS A 313 10.11 -20.17 -10.75
CA HIS A 313 8.91 -20.90 -11.14
C HIS A 313 8.76 -21.11 -12.65
N ARG A 314 9.69 -20.66 -13.51
CA ARG A 314 9.55 -20.76 -14.97
C ARG A 314 9.49 -22.18 -15.50
N SER A 315 9.97 -23.15 -14.74
CA SER A 315 9.85 -24.58 -15.09
C SER A 315 8.55 -25.24 -14.61
N ASN A 316 7.76 -24.56 -13.76
CA ASN A 316 6.50 -25.09 -13.24
C ASN A 316 5.33 -24.57 -14.08
N PRO A 317 4.58 -25.46 -14.81
CA PRO A 317 3.47 -25.06 -15.66
C PRO A 317 2.33 -24.31 -14.94
N ASP A 318 2.11 -24.57 -13.65
CA ASP A 318 1.05 -23.92 -12.85
C ASP A 318 1.29 -22.41 -12.72
N TYR A 319 2.53 -21.98 -12.78
CA TYR A 319 2.95 -20.58 -12.77
C TYR A 319 3.27 -20.08 -14.18
N ALA A 320 4.11 -20.84 -14.91
CA ALA A 320 4.71 -20.40 -16.16
C ALA A 320 3.68 -20.10 -17.26
N ASN A 321 2.61 -20.87 -17.35
CA ASN A 321 1.58 -20.68 -18.40
C ASN A 321 1.00 -19.25 -18.32
N ARG A 322 0.57 -18.83 -17.14
CA ARG A 322 -0.03 -17.52 -16.95
C ARG A 322 1.00 -16.40 -17.04
N TRP A 323 2.09 -16.51 -16.30
CA TRP A 323 3.10 -15.45 -16.23
C TRP A 323 3.79 -15.18 -17.56
N ASN A 324 4.05 -16.21 -18.37
CA ASN A 324 4.56 -16.06 -19.73
C ASN A 324 3.54 -15.40 -20.66
N GLU A 325 2.26 -15.75 -20.55
CA GLU A 325 1.19 -15.08 -21.32
C GLU A 325 1.08 -13.61 -20.90
N ASP A 326 1.10 -13.31 -19.61
CA ASP A 326 1.02 -11.95 -19.07
C ASP A 326 2.23 -11.14 -19.51
N SER A 327 3.45 -11.70 -19.50
CA SER A 327 4.66 -11.04 -20.01
C SER A 327 4.53 -10.68 -21.50
N VAL A 328 4.09 -11.62 -22.33
CA VAL A 328 3.91 -11.36 -23.76
C VAL A 328 2.84 -10.28 -23.98
N ASN A 329 1.73 -10.34 -23.29
CA ASN A 329 0.64 -9.39 -23.43
C ASN A 329 1.02 -7.98 -22.89
N PHE A 330 1.70 -7.91 -21.75
CA PHE A 330 2.23 -6.66 -21.20
C PHE A 330 3.17 -5.95 -22.17
N LYS A 331 4.16 -6.68 -22.71
CA LYS A 331 5.10 -6.14 -23.70
C LYS A 331 4.40 -5.67 -24.96
N LYS A 332 3.49 -6.48 -25.50
CA LYS A 332 2.71 -6.17 -26.71
C LYS A 332 1.89 -4.90 -26.57
N ILE A 333 1.15 -4.75 -25.47
CA ILE A 333 0.26 -3.60 -25.24
C ILE A 333 1.06 -2.31 -25.04
N ASN A 334 2.17 -2.40 -24.34
CA ASN A 334 3.04 -1.27 -24.05
C ASN A 334 4.10 -1.02 -25.14
N LYS A 335 4.08 -1.80 -26.24
CA LYS A 335 5.01 -1.71 -27.38
C LYS A 335 6.48 -1.81 -26.94
N ILE A 336 6.75 -2.62 -25.93
CA ILE A 336 8.10 -2.94 -25.45
C ILE A 336 8.71 -3.97 -26.42
N LYS A 337 9.93 -3.67 -26.90
CA LYS A 337 10.67 -4.54 -27.82
C LYS A 337 11.45 -5.61 -27.08
#